data_ada5fa23dbcc4db1d032624decdd0f4c
#
_entry.id   ada5fa23dbcc4db1d032624decdd0f4c
#
_cell.length_a   1.000
_cell.length_b   1.000
_cell.length_c   1.000
_cell.angle_alpha   90.00
_cell.angle_beta   90.00
_cell.angle_gamma   90.00
#
_symmetry.space_group_name_H-M   'P 1'
#
loop_
_entity.id
_entity.type
_entity.pdbx_description
1 polymer ?
#
loop_
_entity_poly.entity_id
_entity_poly.type
_entity_poly.pdbx_seq_one_letter_code
_entity_poly.pdbx_strand_id
1 'polypeptide(L)'
;AQVAERGKRQAEISAKLATYAQTKTQLYHLTGLHTSVDEIFACKYLKVRFGRIPKDSYLKLPYYDDHSFTFSEYDFDGEYYWGMYFVPESHAKEVDDIFANLYFERMWVPDFVHGTPQDALAQIMTQESELQAEQKELDNMSDIAAPADIERLREYASWLNYEMQVFDMRKYVITLEHTYYISGYVPESD
;
A
#
# COMPACT_ATOMS: atom_id res chain seq x y z
N ALA A 1 -23.00 -0.17 -16.25
CA ALA A 1 -21.70 -0.66 -16.72
C ALA A 1 -20.64 0.44 -16.62
N GLN A 2 -20.82 1.61 -17.24
CA GLN A 2 -19.80 2.67 -17.28
C GLN A 2 -19.42 3.25 -15.89
N VAL A 3 -20.37 3.44 -14.98
CA VAL A 3 -20.10 3.97 -13.62
C VAL A 3 -19.23 2.97 -12.81
N ALA A 4 -19.54 1.68 -12.90
CA ALA A 4 -18.78 0.65 -12.20
C ALA A 4 -17.34 0.53 -12.76
N GLU A 5 -17.16 0.71 -14.07
CA GLU A 5 -15.86 0.68 -14.71
C GLU A 5 -15.00 1.90 -14.34
N ARG A 6 -15.60 3.07 -14.27
CA ARG A 6 -14.93 4.28 -13.74
C ARG A 6 -14.51 4.13 -12.29
N GLY A 7 -15.41 3.65 -11.44
CA GLY A 7 -15.08 3.40 -10.02
C GLY A 7 -13.92 2.41 -9.85
N LYS A 8 -13.87 1.36 -10.69
CA LYS A 8 -12.76 0.43 -10.73
C LYS A 8 -11.45 1.13 -11.14
N ARG A 9 -11.51 1.94 -12.21
CA ARG A 9 -10.34 2.69 -12.69
C ARG A 9 -9.83 3.69 -11.66
N GLN A 10 -10.73 4.40 -10.97
CA GLN A 10 -10.39 5.31 -9.88
C GLN A 10 -9.69 4.61 -8.72
N ALA A 11 -10.16 3.42 -8.33
CA ALA A 11 -9.52 2.60 -7.30
C ALA A 11 -8.12 2.11 -7.74
N GLU A 12 -7.95 1.71 -9.01
CA GLU A 12 -6.66 1.33 -9.57
C GLU A 12 -5.64 2.49 -9.56
N ILE A 13 -6.08 3.69 -9.96
CA ILE A 13 -5.23 4.90 -9.95
C ILE A 13 -4.82 5.22 -8.50
N SER A 14 -5.77 5.23 -7.56
CA SER A 14 -5.48 5.50 -6.15
C SER A 14 -4.48 4.51 -5.57
N ALA A 15 -4.62 3.22 -5.87
CA ALA A 15 -3.69 2.19 -5.43
C ALA A 15 -2.28 2.39 -6.01
N LYS A 16 -2.17 2.74 -7.30
CA LYS A 16 -0.88 3.05 -7.94
C LYS A 16 -0.22 4.28 -7.35
N LEU A 17 -0.98 5.35 -7.14
CA LEU A 17 -0.47 6.58 -6.52
C LEU A 17 0.07 6.32 -5.10
N ALA A 18 -0.63 5.49 -4.31
CA ALA A 18 -0.16 5.08 -2.99
C ALA A 18 1.16 4.29 -3.07
N THR A 19 1.28 3.36 -4.02
CA THR A 19 2.50 2.60 -4.27
C THR A 19 3.65 3.52 -4.68
N TYR A 20 3.41 4.48 -5.57
CA TYR A 20 4.42 5.45 -6.00
C TYR A 20 4.88 6.35 -4.85
N ALA A 21 3.97 6.82 -4.00
CA ALA A 21 4.31 7.62 -2.82
C ALA A 21 5.23 6.85 -1.87
N GLN A 22 4.92 5.57 -1.59
CA GLN A 22 5.77 4.72 -0.76
C GLN A 22 7.14 4.46 -1.40
N THR A 23 7.17 4.16 -2.70
CA THR A 23 8.42 3.90 -3.43
C THR A 23 9.30 5.15 -3.49
N LYS A 24 8.73 6.34 -3.70
CA LYS A 24 9.47 7.61 -3.66
C LYS A 24 10.17 7.80 -2.32
N THR A 25 9.47 7.58 -1.21
CA THR A 25 10.07 7.71 0.13
C THR A 25 11.28 6.79 0.27
N GLN A 26 11.19 5.55 -0.19
CA GLN A 26 12.32 4.61 -0.15
C GLN A 26 13.48 5.05 -1.04
N LEU A 27 13.20 5.51 -2.26
CA LEU A 27 14.21 5.95 -3.21
C LEU A 27 14.93 7.24 -2.78
N TYR A 28 14.27 8.12 -2.03
CA TYR A 28 14.92 9.31 -1.47
C TYR A 28 16.08 8.95 -0.56
N HIS A 29 15.95 7.89 0.23
CA HIS A 29 17.04 7.39 1.09
C HIS A 29 18.16 6.67 0.31
N LEU A 30 17.98 6.43 -1.00
CA LEU A 30 18.98 5.85 -1.89
C LEU A 30 19.63 6.89 -2.83
N THR A 31 19.36 8.17 -2.69
CA THR A 31 19.89 9.20 -3.60
C THR A 31 21.41 9.32 -3.59
N GLY A 32 22.07 8.82 -2.55
CA GLY A 32 23.53 8.67 -2.49
C GLY A 32 24.09 7.54 -3.37
N LEU A 33 23.23 6.69 -3.91
CA LEU A 33 23.63 5.59 -4.79
C LEU A 33 23.71 6.08 -6.25
N HIS A 34 24.90 6.03 -6.83
CA HIS A 34 25.15 6.45 -8.21
C HIS A 34 25.19 5.30 -9.23
N THR A 35 24.88 4.09 -8.78
CA THR A 35 24.86 2.86 -9.60
C THR A 35 23.42 2.46 -9.88
N SER A 36 23.20 1.79 -11.02
CA SER A 36 21.88 1.23 -11.35
C SER A 36 21.44 0.21 -10.30
N VAL A 37 20.20 0.35 -9.85
CA VAL A 37 19.55 -0.59 -8.95
C VAL A 37 19.50 -1.99 -9.58
N ASP A 38 19.23 -2.07 -10.90
CA ASP A 38 19.19 -3.32 -11.66
C ASP A 38 20.55 -4.06 -11.61
N GLU A 39 21.65 -3.32 -11.78
CA GLU A 39 23.00 -3.91 -11.77
C GLU A 39 23.36 -4.48 -10.39
N ILE A 40 22.97 -3.77 -9.34
CA ILE A 40 23.22 -4.18 -7.96
C ILE A 40 22.46 -5.47 -7.64
N PHE A 41 21.18 -5.54 -7.97
CA PHE A 41 20.36 -6.72 -7.67
C PHE A 41 20.58 -7.89 -8.64
N ALA A 42 21.18 -7.64 -9.82
CA ALA A 42 21.55 -8.68 -10.78
C ALA A 42 22.83 -9.45 -10.42
N CYS A 43 23.54 -9.07 -9.36
CA CYS A 43 24.75 -9.76 -8.92
C CYS A 43 24.49 -11.23 -8.58
N LYS A 44 25.15 -12.14 -9.28
CA LYS A 44 24.96 -13.60 -9.11
C LYS A 44 25.60 -14.18 -7.85
N TYR A 45 26.72 -13.59 -7.43
CA TYR A 45 27.55 -14.13 -6.32
C TYR A 45 27.32 -13.39 -5.00
N LEU A 46 26.67 -12.25 -5.05
CA LEU A 46 26.34 -11.44 -3.88
C LEU A 46 24.81 -11.32 -3.76
N LYS A 47 24.34 -11.56 -2.57
CA LYS A 47 22.97 -11.19 -2.20
C LYS A 47 22.98 -9.78 -1.63
N VAL A 48 22.11 -8.94 -2.13
CA VAL A 48 21.97 -7.56 -1.70
C VAL A 48 20.64 -7.41 -0.97
N ARG A 49 20.67 -6.71 0.15
CA ARG A 49 19.48 -6.37 0.94
C ARG A 49 19.46 -4.88 1.20
N PHE A 50 18.42 -4.22 0.74
CA PHE A 50 18.13 -2.82 1.05
C PHE A 50 17.20 -2.72 2.24
N GLY A 51 17.40 -1.72 3.10
CA GLY A 51 16.54 -1.47 4.24
C GLY A 51 17.10 -0.41 5.17
N ARG A 52 16.62 -0.44 6.40
CA ARG A 52 17.04 0.47 7.45
C ARG A 52 17.38 -0.28 8.74
N ILE A 53 18.32 0.25 9.49
CA ILE A 53 18.77 -0.29 10.77
C ILE A 53 18.65 0.78 11.85
N PRO A 54 18.14 0.48 13.05
CA PRO A 54 18.12 1.43 14.16
C PRO A 54 19.52 1.92 14.51
N LYS A 55 19.66 3.19 14.87
CA LYS A 55 20.94 3.82 15.23
C LYS A 55 21.73 3.01 16.26
N ASP A 56 21.06 2.53 17.32
CA ASP A 56 21.74 1.77 18.38
C ASP A 56 22.23 0.40 17.90
N SER A 57 21.58 -0.17 16.90
CA SER A 57 22.00 -1.43 16.29
C SER A 57 23.11 -1.22 15.27
N TYR A 58 23.07 -0.12 14.53
CA TYR A 58 24.15 0.27 13.62
C TYR A 58 25.52 0.37 14.34
N LEU A 59 25.53 0.98 15.53
CA LEU A 59 26.74 1.09 16.36
C LEU A 59 27.31 -0.27 16.82
N LYS A 60 26.55 -1.35 16.68
CA LYS A 60 26.97 -2.72 17.02
C LYS A 60 27.53 -3.47 15.82
N LEU A 61 27.41 -2.97 14.60
CA LEU A 61 27.94 -3.63 13.39
C LEU A 61 29.43 -3.99 13.50
N PRO A 62 30.33 -3.14 14.08
CA PRO A 62 31.71 -3.49 14.24
C PRO A 62 31.98 -4.75 15.06
N TYR A 63 31.05 -5.19 15.92
CA TYR A 63 31.20 -6.45 16.66
C TYR A 63 31.06 -7.70 15.78
N TYR A 64 30.63 -7.53 14.53
CA TYR A 64 30.40 -8.59 13.56
C TYR A 64 31.37 -8.51 12.37
N ASP A 65 32.47 -7.76 12.49
CA ASP A 65 33.46 -7.59 11.41
C ASP A 65 34.15 -8.91 10.98
N ASP A 66 34.09 -9.94 11.82
CA ASP A 66 34.57 -11.29 11.48
C ASP A 66 33.67 -12.03 10.46
N HIS A 67 32.48 -11.53 10.21
CA HIS A 67 31.53 -12.13 9.25
C HIS A 67 31.68 -11.50 7.86
N SER A 68 31.44 -12.32 6.83
CA SER A 68 31.63 -11.92 5.42
C SER A 68 30.48 -11.09 4.88
N PHE A 69 30.35 -9.84 5.31
CA PHE A 69 29.41 -8.87 4.74
C PHE A 69 30.01 -7.46 4.68
N THR A 70 29.39 -6.60 3.90
CA THR A 70 29.67 -5.17 3.89
C THR A 70 28.37 -4.42 3.97
N PHE A 71 28.23 -3.48 4.91
CA PHE A 71 27.11 -2.55 5.00
C PHE A 71 27.54 -1.19 4.44
N SER A 72 26.75 -0.66 3.49
CA SER A 72 26.91 0.67 2.93
C SER A 72 25.71 1.53 3.33
N GLU A 73 25.99 2.59 4.09
CA GLU A 73 24.98 3.59 4.45
C GLU A 73 24.85 4.62 3.35
N TYR A 74 23.62 5.10 3.11
CA TYR A 74 23.31 6.13 2.12
C TYR A 74 22.62 7.34 2.73
N ASP A 75 21.86 7.15 3.83
CA ASP A 75 21.13 8.21 4.49
C ASP A 75 20.89 7.91 5.97
N PHE A 76 20.61 8.97 6.75
CA PHE A 76 20.24 8.89 8.15
C PHE A 76 19.10 9.85 8.46
N ASP A 77 17.95 9.32 8.90
CA ASP A 77 16.74 10.11 9.17
C ASP A 77 16.62 10.63 10.61
N GLY A 78 17.65 10.41 11.45
CA GLY A 78 17.69 10.76 12.87
C GLY A 78 17.48 9.58 13.80
N GLU A 79 16.78 8.54 13.36
CA GLU A 79 16.48 7.33 14.11
C GLU A 79 17.07 6.08 13.46
N TYR A 80 17.03 6.01 12.14
CA TYR A 80 17.48 4.87 11.35
C TYR A 80 18.57 5.26 10.37
N TYR A 81 19.56 4.37 10.18
CA TYR A 81 20.47 4.40 9.05
C TYR A 81 19.86 3.60 7.88
N TRP A 82 19.74 4.23 6.74
CA TRP A 82 19.29 3.62 5.50
C TRP A 82 20.46 3.16 4.69
N GLY A 83 20.44 1.91 4.25
CA GLY A 83 21.58 1.35 3.55
C GLY A 83 21.33 -0.01 2.94
N MET A 84 22.39 -0.55 2.38
CA MET A 84 22.40 -1.90 1.82
C MET A 84 23.48 -2.72 2.46
N TYR A 85 23.22 -3.99 2.71
CA TYR A 85 24.29 -4.94 2.96
C TYR A 85 24.46 -5.91 1.81
N PHE A 86 25.72 -6.25 1.58
CA PHE A 86 26.20 -7.12 0.53
C PHE A 86 26.79 -8.34 1.21
N VAL A 87 26.37 -9.53 0.80
CA VAL A 87 26.83 -10.78 1.41
C VAL A 87 27.03 -11.85 0.33
N PRO A 88 28.12 -12.65 0.37
CA PRO A 88 28.27 -13.82 -0.48
C PRO A 88 27.10 -14.80 -0.29
N GLU A 89 26.62 -15.40 -1.38
CA GLU A 89 25.47 -16.31 -1.33
C GLU A 89 25.62 -17.44 -0.30
N SER A 90 26.86 -17.94 -0.12
CA SER A 90 27.18 -18.99 0.85
C SER A 90 26.95 -18.60 2.32
N HIS A 91 27.02 -17.31 2.64
CA HIS A 91 26.86 -16.77 4.01
C HIS A 91 25.56 -15.99 4.20
N ALA A 92 24.72 -15.94 3.16
CA ALA A 92 23.51 -15.09 3.15
C ALA A 92 22.58 -15.39 4.34
N LYS A 93 22.38 -16.66 4.67
CA LYS A 93 21.49 -17.05 5.79
C LYS A 93 22.02 -16.58 7.14
N GLU A 94 23.30 -16.80 7.39
CA GLU A 94 23.97 -16.42 8.64
C GLU A 94 23.90 -14.89 8.84
N VAL A 95 24.24 -14.14 7.79
CA VAL A 95 24.21 -12.68 7.84
C VAL A 95 22.78 -12.13 7.89
N ASP A 96 21.83 -12.71 7.16
CA ASP A 96 20.41 -12.36 7.26
C ASP A 96 19.92 -12.53 8.72
N ASP A 97 20.33 -13.58 9.43
CA ASP A 97 20.00 -13.82 10.85
C ASP A 97 20.67 -12.78 11.78
N ILE A 98 21.91 -12.36 11.51
CA ILE A 98 22.57 -11.27 12.24
C ILE A 98 21.82 -9.96 12.08
N PHE A 99 21.48 -9.57 10.85
CA PHE A 99 20.75 -8.34 10.59
C PHE A 99 19.33 -8.37 11.15
N ALA A 100 18.66 -9.53 11.18
CA ALA A 100 17.39 -9.70 11.86
C ALA A 100 17.50 -9.45 13.38
N ASN A 101 18.55 -9.95 14.04
CA ASN A 101 18.83 -9.70 15.46
C ASN A 101 19.21 -8.24 15.74
N LEU A 102 19.71 -7.53 14.76
CA LEU A 102 19.99 -6.09 14.80
C LEU A 102 18.76 -5.24 14.44
N TYR A 103 17.59 -5.85 14.30
CA TYR A 103 16.34 -5.17 13.93
C TYR A 103 16.42 -4.44 12.59
N PHE A 104 17.16 -5.00 11.63
CA PHE A 104 17.17 -4.49 10.27
C PHE A 104 15.83 -4.72 9.60
N GLU A 105 15.19 -3.65 9.18
CA GLU A 105 13.93 -3.70 8.46
C GLU A 105 14.23 -3.72 6.95
N ARG A 106 14.08 -4.89 6.36
CA ARG A 106 14.29 -5.07 4.93
C ARG A 106 13.18 -4.39 4.13
N MET A 107 13.59 -3.62 3.13
CA MET A 107 12.70 -2.99 2.16
C MET A 107 12.82 -3.69 0.80
N TRP A 108 11.71 -3.72 0.08
CA TRP A 108 11.65 -4.28 -1.27
C TRP A 108 11.59 -3.15 -2.27
N VAL A 109 12.50 -3.16 -3.22
CA VAL A 109 12.43 -2.27 -4.38
C VAL A 109 11.48 -2.91 -5.39
N PRO A 110 10.41 -2.23 -5.80
CA PRO A 110 9.48 -2.79 -6.80
C PRO A 110 10.13 -3.01 -8.15
N ASP A 111 9.66 -4.01 -8.89
CA ASP A 111 10.21 -4.42 -10.20
C ASP A 111 10.13 -3.34 -11.28
N PHE A 112 9.29 -2.30 -11.10
CA PHE A 112 9.18 -1.18 -12.04
C PHE A 112 10.26 -0.09 -11.83
N VAL A 113 11.12 -0.24 -10.82
CA VAL A 113 12.21 0.69 -10.54
C VAL A 113 13.45 0.26 -11.32
N HIS A 114 13.87 1.06 -12.30
CA HIS A 114 15.01 0.78 -13.16
C HIS A 114 15.99 1.95 -13.20
N GLY A 115 17.23 1.67 -13.50
CA GLY A 115 18.28 2.67 -13.60
C GLY A 115 18.80 3.17 -12.24
N THR A 116 19.28 4.40 -12.20
CA THR A 116 19.70 5.02 -10.93
C THR A 116 18.49 5.44 -10.10
N PRO A 117 18.60 5.57 -8.77
CA PRO A 117 17.49 6.07 -7.93
C PRO A 117 16.97 7.44 -8.39
N GLN A 118 17.83 8.31 -8.90
CA GLN A 118 17.45 9.62 -9.44
C GLN A 118 16.61 9.47 -10.72
N ASP A 119 17.00 8.60 -11.65
CA ASP A 119 16.26 8.33 -12.88
C ASP A 119 14.88 7.72 -12.56
N ALA A 120 14.85 6.77 -11.64
CA ALA A 120 13.62 6.14 -11.18
C ALA A 120 12.67 7.16 -10.52
N LEU A 121 13.18 8.05 -9.67
CA LEU A 121 12.39 9.13 -9.09
C LEU A 121 11.79 10.05 -10.15
N ALA A 122 12.56 10.45 -11.17
CA ALA A 122 12.08 11.29 -12.26
C ALA A 122 10.96 10.60 -13.07
N GLN A 123 11.11 9.30 -13.35
CA GLN A 123 10.10 8.51 -14.04
C GLN A 123 8.81 8.39 -13.23
N ILE A 124 8.93 8.09 -11.94
CA ILE A 124 7.76 7.98 -11.04
C ILE A 124 7.03 9.33 -10.95
N MET A 125 7.75 10.45 -10.82
CA MET A 125 7.12 11.78 -10.78
C MET A 125 6.35 12.11 -12.07
N THR A 126 6.87 11.71 -13.23
CA THR A 126 6.18 11.87 -14.51
C THR A 126 4.89 11.04 -14.55
N GLN A 127 4.99 9.75 -14.22
CA GLN A 127 3.84 8.85 -14.20
C GLN A 127 2.80 9.24 -13.14
N GLU A 128 3.22 9.74 -12.00
CA GLU A 128 2.34 10.29 -10.96
C GLU A 128 1.53 11.48 -11.48
N SER A 129 2.20 12.40 -12.20
CA SER A 129 1.53 13.56 -12.82
C SER A 129 0.49 13.14 -13.85
N GLU A 130 0.79 12.15 -14.69
CA GLU A 130 -0.14 11.59 -15.66
C GLU A 130 -1.36 10.96 -15.00
N LEU A 131 -1.15 10.14 -13.96
CA LEU A 131 -2.24 9.51 -13.22
C LEU A 131 -3.10 10.52 -12.46
N GLN A 132 -2.50 11.59 -11.92
CA GLN A 132 -3.26 12.67 -11.26
C GLN A 132 -4.09 13.46 -12.26
N ALA A 133 -3.60 13.67 -13.50
CA ALA A 133 -4.38 14.29 -14.56
C ALA A 133 -5.57 13.41 -14.96
N GLU A 134 -5.35 12.10 -15.16
CA GLU A 134 -6.42 11.14 -15.45
C GLU A 134 -7.46 11.10 -14.31
N GLN A 135 -7.01 11.11 -13.06
CA GLN A 135 -7.91 11.13 -11.89
C GLN A 135 -8.83 12.36 -11.91
N LYS A 136 -8.27 13.55 -12.19
CA LYS A 136 -9.05 14.78 -12.31
C LYS A 136 -10.07 14.74 -13.43
N GLU A 137 -9.73 14.14 -14.58
CA GLU A 137 -10.68 13.98 -15.68
C GLU A 137 -11.84 13.07 -15.27
N LEU A 138 -11.55 11.95 -14.60
CA LEU A 138 -12.57 11.03 -14.10
C LEU A 138 -13.48 11.69 -13.05
N ASP A 139 -12.91 12.51 -12.16
CA ASP A 139 -13.66 13.25 -11.14
C ASP A 139 -14.58 14.30 -11.80
N ASN A 140 -14.07 15.09 -12.74
CA ASN A 140 -14.87 16.06 -13.49
C ASN A 140 -16.02 15.40 -14.27
N MET A 141 -15.82 14.20 -14.79
CA MET A 141 -16.88 13.43 -15.45
C MET A 141 -17.94 12.91 -14.46
N SER A 142 -17.60 12.76 -13.18
CA SER A 142 -18.53 12.34 -12.13
C SER A 142 -19.46 13.48 -11.68
N ASP A 143 -19.01 14.73 -11.77
CA ASP A 143 -19.79 15.91 -11.41
C ASP A 143 -20.89 16.24 -12.46
N ILE A 144 -20.93 15.54 -13.59
CA ILE A 144 -21.92 15.75 -14.67
C ILE A 144 -23.24 14.97 -14.40
N ALA A 145 -23.35 14.23 -13.30
CA ALA A 145 -24.62 13.63 -12.93
C ALA A 145 -25.64 14.72 -12.67
N ALA A 146 -26.72 14.76 -13.50
CA ALA A 146 -27.76 15.76 -13.33
C ALA A 146 -28.34 15.67 -11.90
N PRO A 147 -28.63 16.81 -11.23
CA PRO A 147 -29.20 16.80 -9.88
C PRO A 147 -30.44 15.90 -9.75
N ALA A 148 -31.23 15.80 -10.82
CA ALA A 148 -32.39 14.91 -10.89
C ALA A 148 -32.03 13.41 -10.82
N ASP A 149 -30.88 13.00 -11.34
CA ASP A 149 -30.45 11.60 -11.27
C ASP A 149 -29.95 11.25 -9.85
N ILE A 150 -29.34 12.20 -9.18
CA ILE A 150 -28.92 12.05 -7.78
C ILE A 150 -30.14 11.87 -6.87
N GLU A 151 -31.20 12.68 -7.08
CA GLU A 151 -32.46 12.57 -6.30
C GLU A 151 -33.10 11.20 -6.52
N ARG A 152 -33.20 10.76 -7.75
CA ARG A 152 -33.72 9.40 -8.07
C ARG A 152 -32.90 8.28 -7.44
N LEU A 153 -31.57 8.40 -7.42
CA LEU A 153 -30.70 7.43 -6.77
C LEU A 153 -30.92 7.42 -5.24
N ARG A 154 -31.16 8.57 -4.63
CA ARG A 154 -31.51 8.66 -3.20
C ARG A 154 -32.87 8.00 -2.90
N GLU A 155 -33.87 8.22 -3.74
CA GLU A 155 -35.13 7.56 -3.62
C GLU A 155 -35.01 6.04 -3.70
N TYR A 156 -34.27 5.53 -4.70
CA TYR A 156 -34.02 4.10 -4.82
C TYR A 156 -33.21 3.54 -3.62
N ALA A 157 -32.22 4.24 -3.14
CA ALA A 157 -31.47 3.82 -1.96
C ALA A 157 -32.35 3.78 -0.70
N SER A 158 -33.21 4.77 -0.51
CA SER A 158 -34.18 4.80 0.60
C SER A 158 -35.18 3.66 0.50
N TRP A 159 -35.70 3.40 -0.69
CA TRP A 159 -36.61 2.28 -0.93
C TRP A 159 -35.91 0.92 -0.67
N LEU A 160 -34.70 0.71 -1.17
CA LEU A 160 -33.94 -0.52 -0.91
C LEU A 160 -33.65 -0.73 0.57
N ASN A 161 -33.31 0.33 1.30
CA ASN A 161 -33.12 0.27 2.75
C ASN A 161 -34.40 -0.13 3.48
N TYR A 162 -35.53 0.43 3.06
CA TYR A 162 -36.86 0.03 3.60
C TYR A 162 -37.14 -1.45 3.32
N GLU A 163 -36.95 -1.92 2.10
CA GLU A 163 -37.17 -3.33 1.73
C GLU A 163 -36.23 -4.26 2.51
N MET A 164 -34.97 -3.86 2.72
CA MET A 164 -34.04 -4.62 3.55
C MET A 164 -34.50 -4.72 5.00
N GLN A 165 -35.02 -3.63 5.59
CA GLN A 165 -35.58 -3.66 6.95
C GLN A 165 -36.81 -4.58 7.03
N VAL A 166 -37.69 -4.50 6.06
CA VAL A 166 -38.87 -5.40 5.97
C VAL A 166 -38.41 -6.85 5.82
N PHE A 167 -37.38 -7.11 5.01
CA PHE A 167 -36.83 -8.46 4.85
C PHE A 167 -36.20 -8.96 6.15
N ASP A 168 -35.47 -8.11 6.87
CA ASP A 168 -34.90 -8.44 8.17
C ASP A 168 -35.93 -8.72 9.26
N MET A 169 -37.10 -8.06 9.20
CA MET A 169 -38.21 -8.32 10.10
C MET A 169 -38.77 -9.75 9.94
N ARG A 170 -38.59 -10.40 8.79
CA ARG A 170 -39.02 -11.80 8.58
C ARG A 170 -38.35 -12.77 9.55
N LYS A 171 -37.20 -12.42 10.13
CA LYS A 171 -36.51 -13.20 11.17
C LYS A 171 -37.33 -13.34 12.45
N TYR A 172 -38.25 -12.40 12.69
CA TYR A 172 -39.06 -12.34 13.91
C TYR A 172 -40.53 -12.81 13.68
N VAL A 173 -40.81 -13.28 12.46
CA VAL A 173 -42.15 -13.76 12.10
C VAL A 173 -42.17 -15.28 12.13
N ILE A 174 -43.04 -15.85 12.91
CA ILE A 174 -43.34 -17.29 12.92
C ILE A 174 -44.60 -17.53 12.07
N THR A 175 -44.49 -18.41 11.11
CA THR A 175 -45.63 -18.83 10.27
C THR A 175 -46.15 -20.16 10.75
N LEU A 176 -47.39 -20.23 11.15
CA LEU A 176 -48.12 -21.44 11.50
C LEU A 176 -49.33 -21.58 10.60
N GLU A 177 -49.36 -22.60 9.78
CA GLU A 177 -50.38 -22.85 8.75
C GLU A 177 -50.56 -21.64 7.80
N HIS A 178 -51.62 -20.84 7.95
CA HIS A 178 -51.88 -19.64 7.15
C HIS A 178 -51.84 -18.34 7.97
N THR A 179 -51.28 -18.39 9.18
CA THR A 179 -51.24 -17.23 10.08
C THR A 179 -49.84 -16.84 10.43
N TYR A 180 -49.55 -15.53 10.42
CA TYR A 180 -48.27 -14.93 10.78
C TYR A 180 -48.31 -14.40 12.20
N TYR A 181 -47.35 -14.76 13.03
CA TYR A 181 -47.22 -14.28 14.41
C TYR A 181 -45.95 -13.43 14.53
N ILE A 182 -46.11 -12.22 15.04
CA ILE A 182 -45.02 -11.30 15.38
C ILE A 182 -45.14 -10.99 16.87
N SER A 183 -44.03 -11.18 17.60
CA SER A 183 -43.92 -10.77 19.00
C SER A 183 -42.97 -9.60 19.14
N GLY A 184 -43.30 -8.62 19.97
CA GLY A 184 -42.47 -7.45 20.23
C GLY A 184 -42.83 -6.80 21.58
N TYR A 185 -41.98 -5.93 22.06
CA TYR A 185 -42.24 -5.12 23.25
C TYR A 185 -42.85 -3.79 22.80
N VAL A 186 -43.96 -3.43 23.44
CA VAL A 186 -44.59 -2.12 23.27
C VAL A 186 -44.30 -1.32 24.54
N PRO A 187 -43.84 -0.07 24.45
CA PRO A 187 -43.69 0.77 25.63
C PRO A 187 -45.04 0.99 26.27
N GLU A 188 -45.12 0.83 27.58
CA GLU A 188 -46.31 1.18 28.35
C GLU A 188 -46.45 2.69 28.29
N SER A 189 -47.57 3.18 27.72
CA SER A 189 -47.87 4.62 27.72
C SER A 189 -48.30 5.01 29.11
N ASP A 190 -47.60 5.96 29.75
CA ASP A 190 -48.02 6.63 30.97
C ASP A 190 -49.35 7.35 30.79
#